data_1dea9ba1cb049a1f0efb635b146981d2
#
_entry.id   1dea9ba1cb049a1f0efb635b146981d2
#
_cell.length_a   1.000
_cell.length_b   1.000
_cell.length_c   1.000
_cell.angle_alpha   90.00
_cell.angle_beta   90.00
_cell.angle_gamma   90.00
#
_symmetry.space_group_name_H-M   'P 1'
#
loop_
_entity.id
_entity.type
_entity.pdbx_description
1 polymer ?
#
loop_
_entity_poly.entity_id
_entity_poly.type
_entity_poly.pdbx_seq_one_letter_code
_entity_poly.pdbx_strand_id
1 'polypeptide(L)'
;MKKKILLVEDNPATIDVVQKELEFLGYEAITADDGKKAVEMAVSQMPDLIIMDISLPKLDGFEAAAMIRKNPKTKAIPILAATARALPGDREKCIQVGCNDYIAKPFTHRELGAALKKLLKE
;
A
#
# COMPACT_ATOMS: atom_id res chain seq x y z
N MET A 1 -11.49 -10.77 -14.04
CA MET A 1 -11.61 -9.39 -13.49
C MET A 1 -10.27 -8.93 -12.95
N LYS A 2 -9.99 -7.64 -13.10
CA LYS A 2 -8.74 -7.08 -12.58
C LYS A 2 -8.80 -6.97 -11.07
N LYS A 3 -7.70 -7.29 -10.41
CA LYS A 3 -7.55 -7.03 -8.97
C LYS A 3 -7.43 -5.52 -8.75
N LYS A 4 -8.04 -5.03 -7.68
CA LYS A 4 -8.07 -3.62 -7.33
C LYS A 4 -7.00 -3.34 -6.28
N ILE A 5 -6.10 -2.40 -6.59
CA ILE A 5 -5.00 -2.01 -5.71
C ILE A 5 -5.25 -0.58 -5.23
N LEU A 6 -5.26 -0.37 -3.92
CA LEU A 6 -5.31 0.97 -3.35
C LEU A 6 -3.88 1.46 -3.14
N LEU A 7 -3.52 2.52 -3.86
CA LEU A 7 -2.21 3.16 -3.72
C LEU A 7 -2.35 4.37 -2.80
N VAL A 8 -1.66 4.33 -1.67
CA VAL A 8 -1.66 5.44 -0.70
C VAL A 8 -0.32 6.17 -0.78
N GLU A 9 -0.35 7.38 -1.30
CA GLU A 9 0.84 8.17 -1.61
C GLU A 9 0.44 9.64 -1.72
N ASP A 10 1.25 10.57 -1.20
CA ASP A 10 0.93 11.99 -1.24
C ASP A 10 1.64 12.76 -2.36
N ASN A 11 2.68 12.20 -2.96
CA ASN A 11 3.42 12.86 -4.04
C ASN A 11 2.75 12.61 -5.39
N PRO A 12 2.21 13.65 -6.07
CA PRO A 12 1.49 13.45 -7.33
C PRO A 12 2.33 12.79 -8.43
N ALA A 13 3.61 13.10 -8.51
CA ALA A 13 4.49 12.49 -9.51
C ALA A 13 4.66 11.00 -9.27
N THR A 14 4.82 10.60 -8.00
CA THR A 14 4.93 9.18 -7.63
C THR A 14 3.62 8.45 -7.90
N ILE A 15 2.49 9.08 -7.58
CA ILE A 15 1.16 8.51 -7.84
C ILE A 15 1.03 8.20 -9.33
N ASP A 16 1.37 9.17 -10.19
CA ASP A 16 1.23 9.01 -11.64
C ASP A 16 2.07 7.84 -12.15
N VAL A 17 3.33 7.77 -11.73
CA VAL A 17 4.24 6.70 -12.17
C VAL A 17 3.75 5.33 -11.70
N VAL A 18 3.46 5.19 -10.41
CA VAL A 18 3.08 3.89 -9.85
C VAL A 18 1.71 3.44 -10.37
N GLN A 19 0.78 4.38 -10.54
CA GLN A 19 -0.53 4.06 -11.10
C GLN A 19 -0.40 3.46 -12.50
N LYS A 20 0.47 4.06 -13.33
CA LYS A 20 0.72 3.54 -14.69
C LYS A 20 1.38 2.18 -14.65
N GLU A 21 2.31 1.95 -13.73
CA GLU A 21 2.94 0.65 -13.56
C GLU A 21 1.92 -0.42 -13.17
N LEU A 22 1.01 -0.10 -12.25
CA LEU A 22 -0.04 -1.04 -11.84
C LEU A 22 -0.96 -1.38 -13.00
N GLU A 23 -1.35 -0.38 -13.79
CA GLU A 23 -2.19 -0.59 -14.97
C GLU A 23 -1.48 -1.46 -16.01
N PHE A 24 -0.19 -1.19 -16.23
CA PHE A 24 0.63 -2.00 -17.13
C PHE A 24 0.69 -3.46 -16.69
N LEU A 25 0.75 -3.70 -15.37
CA LEU A 25 0.79 -5.05 -14.81
C LEU A 25 -0.58 -5.74 -14.79
N GLY A 26 -1.63 -5.04 -15.20
CA GLY A 26 -2.96 -5.62 -15.32
C GLY A 26 -3.87 -5.41 -14.12
N TYR A 27 -3.53 -4.49 -13.23
CA TYR A 27 -4.34 -4.17 -12.05
C TYR A 27 -5.16 -2.90 -12.26
N GLU A 28 -6.26 -2.79 -11.52
CA GLU A 28 -7.01 -1.54 -11.40
C GLU A 28 -6.43 -0.76 -10.23
N ALA A 29 -6.08 0.51 -10.45
CA ALA A 29 -5.48 1.33 -9.40
C ALA A 29 -6.47 2.40 -8.93
N ILE A 30 -6.67 2.48 -7.61
CA ILE A 30 -7.37 3.59 -6.96
C ILE A 30 -6.37 4.24 -6.00
N THR A 31 -6.55 5.53 -5.73
CA THR A 31 -5.54 6.28 -4.99
C THR A 31 -6.12 7.03 -3.79
N ALA A 32 -5.31 7.16 -2.75
CA ALA A 32 -5.58 8.03 -1.60
C ALA A 32 -4.31 8.80 -1.29
N ASP A 33 -4.44 10.07 -0.95
CA ASP A 33 -3.27 10.93 -0.75
C ASP A 33 -2.93 11.18 0.72
N ASP A 34 -3.67 10.60 1.64
CA ASP A 34 -3.33 10.61 3.07
C ASP A 34 -3.86 9.36 3.77
N GLY A 35 -3.42 9.16 5.02
CA GLY A 35 -3.76 7.97 5.78
C GLY A 35 -5.24 7.87 6.15
N LYS A 36 -5.87 9.01 6.41
CA LYS A 36 -7.30 9.03 6.76
C LYS A 36 -8.14 8.58 5.57
N LYS A 37 -7.86 9.12 4.39
CA LYS A 37 -8.54 8.70 3.16
C LYS A 37 -8.29 7.23 2.86
N ALA A 38 -7.07 6.76 3.14
CA ALA A 38 -6.72 5.35 2.93
C ALA A 38 -7.61 4.44 3.77
N VAL A 39 -7.80 4.75 5.05
CA VAL A 39 -8.63 3.96 5.94
C VAL A 39 -10.09 3.96 5.45
N GLU A 40 -10.60 5.14 5.08
CA GLU A 40 -11.97 5.27 4.58
C GLU A 40 -12.17 4.49 3.28
N MET A 41 -11.23 4.59 2.35
CA MET A 41 -11.31 3.90 1.07
C MET A 41 -11.13 2.38 1.20
N ALA A 42 -10.33 1.93 2.16
CA ALA A 42 -10.20 0.51 2.43
C ALA A 42 -11.56 -0.10 2.79
N VAL A 43 -12.35 0.60 3.60
CA VAL A 43 -13.69 0.15 3.99
C VAL A 43 -14.67 0.26 2.82
N SER A 44 -14.69 1.39 2.12
CA SER A 44 -15.70 1.66 1.09
C SER A 44 -15.43 0.93 -0.23
N GLN A 45 -14.16 0.77 -0.60
CA GLN A 45 -13.79 0.18 -1.89
C GLN A 45 -13.36 -1.29 -1.80
N MET A 46 -13.03 -1.76 -0.62
CA MET A 46 -12.58 -3.14 -0.39
C MET A 46 -11.54 -3.61 -1.41
N PRO A 47 -10.39 -2.93 -1.48
CA PRO A 47 -9.36 -3.32 -2.45
C PRO A 47 -8.80 -4.71 -2.13
N ASP A 48 -8.19 -5.33 -3.12
CA ASP A 48 -7.56 -6.64 -2.97
C ASP A 48 -6.21 -6.53 -2.28
N LEU A 49 -5.56 -5.37 -2.36
CA LEU A 49 -4.27 -5.10 -1.74
C LEU A 49 -4.09 -3.59 -1.58
N ILE A 50 -3.35 -3.19 -0.57
CA ILE A 50 -3.02 -1.78 -0.32
C ILE A 50 -1.51 -1.61 -0.39
N ILE A 51 -1.05 -0.65 -1.22
CA ILE A 51 0.33 -0.18 -1.20
C ILE A 51 0.33 1.08 -0.34
N MET A 52 1.01 1.03 0.80
CA MET A 52 0.96 2.10 1.81
C MET A 52 2.31 2.78 1.96
N ASP A 53 2.36 4.09 1.61
CA ASP A 53 3.51 4.91 1.95
C ASP A 53 3.48 5.14 3.46
N ILE A 54 4.59 4.85 4.14
CA ILE A 54 4.65 4.99 5.59
C ILE A 54 4.97 6.41 6.05
N SER A 55 5.35 7.32 5.13
CA SER A 55 5.70 8.72 5.45
C SER A 55 4.61 9.68 4.97
N LEU A 56 3.37 9.46 5.40
CA LEU A 56 2.22 10.26 4.97
C LEU A 56 1.96 11.45 5.88
N PRO A 57 1.36 12.53 5.36
CA PRO A 57 0.88 13.62 6.20
C PRO A 57 -0.35 13.22 6.99
N LYS A 58 -0.68 13.97 8.03
CA LYS A 58 -1.84 13.79 8.91
C LYS A 58 -1.78 12.48 9.68
N LEU A 59 -2.37 11.42 9.14
CA LEU A 59 -2.30 10.09 9.72
C LEU A 59 -1.24 9.32 8.95
N ASP A 60 -0.12 8.95 9.59
CA ASP A 60 0.98 8.28 8.90
C ASP A 60 0.63 6.83 8.53
N GLY A 61 1.48 6.23 7.68
CA GLY A 61 1.23 4.90 7.16
C GLY A 61 1.19 3.81 8.23
N PHE A 62 1.97 3.95 9.30
CA PHE A 62 1.94 2.98 10.39
C PHE A 62 0.60 3.01 11.12
N GLU A 63 0.11 4.21 11.43
CA GLU A 63 -1.18 4.39 12.09
C GLU A 63 -2.33 3.91 11.21
N ALA A 64 -2.28 4.25 9.92
CA ALA A 64 -3.29 3.82 8.96
C ALA A 64 -3.34 2.29 8.86
N ALA A 65 -2.18 1.63 8.77
CA ALA A 65 -2.11 0.17 8.72
C ALA A 65 -2.70 -0.47 9.98
N ALA A 66 -2.38 0.10 11.15
CA ALA A 66 -2.93 -0.40 12.41
C ALA A 66 -4.46 -0.28 12.44
N MET A 67 -5.00 0.83 11.97
CA MET A 67 -6.45 1.04 11.92
C MET A 67 -7.13 0.07 10.96
N ILE A 68 -6.53 -0.19 9.81
CA ILE A 68 -7.05 -1.15 8.84
C ILE A 68 -7.10 -2.55 9.45
N ARG A 69 -6.07 -2.93 10.21
CA ARG A 69 -6.02 -4.24 10.87
C ARG A 69 -7.04 -4.39 12.00
N LYS A 70 -7.43 -3.31 12.64
CA LYS A 70 -8.41 -3.35 13.73
C LYS A 70 -9.86 -3.49 13.23
N ASN A 71 -10.13 -3.10 11.99
CA ASN A 71 -11.49 -3.16 11.45
C ASN A 71 -11.76 -4.56 10.88
N PRO A 72 -12.78 -5.28 11.38
CA PRO A 72 -13.10 -6.62 10.88
C PRO A 72 -13.33 -6.71 9.37
N LYS A 73 -13.80 -5.63 8.75
CA LYS A 73 -14.04 -5.60 7.31
C LYS A 73 -12.75 -5.57 6.49
N THR A 74 -11.68 -4.98 7.04
CA THR A 74 -10.45 -4.73 6.28
C THR A 74 -9.24 -5.49 6.82
N LYS A 75 -9.38 -6.18 7.94
CA LYS A 75 -8.24 -6.82 8.63
C LYS A 75 -7.50 -7.85 7.78
N ALA A 76 -8.14 -8.43 6.78
CA ALA A 76 -7.54 -9.46 5.94
C ALA A 76 -6.91 -8.92 4.65
N ILE A 77 -7.05 -7.62 4.36
CA ILE A 77 -6.50 -7.03 3.14
C ILE A 77 -4.97 -6.98 3.26
N PRO A 78 -4.21 -7.56 2.31
CA PRO A 78 -2.75 -7.47 2.35
C PRO A 78 -2.28 -6.02 2.24
N ILE A 79 -1.29 -5.64 3.03
CA ILE A 79 -0.68 -4.31 3.00
C ILE A 79 0.80 -4.44 2.65
N LEU A 80 1.19 -3.80 1.55
CA LEU A 80 2.59 -3.67 1.15
C LEU A 80 3.05 -2.27 1.53
N ALA A 81 3.92 -2.18 2.54
CA ALA A 81 4.48 -0.89 2.95
C ALA A 81 5.55 -0.46 1.96
N ALA A 82 5.54 0.82 1.57
CA ALA A 82 6.52 1.38 0.65
C ALA A 82 7.10 2.66 1.24
N THR A 83 8.41 2.88 1.09
CA THR A 83 9.03 4.08 1.63
C THR A 83 10.34 4.42 0.90
N ALA A 84 10.61 5.73 0.73
CA ALA A 84 11.90 6.24 0.32
C ALA A 84 12.88 6.29 1.49
N ARG A 85 12.37 6.13 2.72
CA ARG A 85 13.13 6.19 3.96
C ARG A 85 13.41 4.77 4.45
N ALA A 86 14.60 4.28 4.21
CA ALA A 86 14.99 2.92 4.59
C ALA A 86 15.80 2.94 5.89
N LEU A 87 15.16 3.37 6.99
CA LEU A 87 15.82 3.45 8.29
C LEU A 87 15.88 2.07 8.96
N PRO A 88 16.91 1.80 9.76
CA PRO A 88 16.96 0.56 10.56
C PRO A 88 15.71 0.44 11.43
N GLY A 89 15.14 -0.74 11.45
CA GLY A 89 13.94 -1.01 12.25
C GLY A 89 12.61 -0.69 11.56
N ASP A 90 12.61 0.00 10.42
CA ASP A 90 11.37 0.35 9.71
C ASP A 90 10.63 -0.90 9.24
N ARG A 91 11.36 -1.90 8.73
CA ARG A 91 10.72 -3.14 8.29
C ARG A 91 10.01 -3.85 9.44
N GLU A 92 10.69 -3.94 10.57
CA GLU A 92 10.15 -4.59 11.78
C GLU A 92 8.90 -3.83 12.27
N LYS A 93 8.95 -2.51 12.25
CA LYS A 93 7.82 -1.68 12.65
C LYS A 93 6.62 -1.88 11.71
N CYS A 94 6.86 -1.97 10.41
CA CYS A 94 5.82 -2.25 9.44
C CYS A 94 5.12 -3.58 9.76
N ILE A 95 5.90 -4.62 10.00
CA ILE A 95 5.35 -5.93 10.33
C ILE A 95 4.57 -5.89 11.65
N GLN A 96 5.09 -5.19 12.64
CA GLN A 96 4.43 -5.07 13.96
C GLN A 96 3.05 -4.42 13.86
N VAL A 97 2.89 -3.41 13.00
CA VAL A 97 1.59 -2.73 12.84
C VAL A 97 0.65 -3.47 11.88
N GLY A 98 1.10 -4.56 11.27
CA GLY A 98 0.23 -5.42 10.47
C GLY A 98 0.47 -5.38 8.97
N CYS A 99 1.56 -4.78 8.50
CA CYS A 99 1.92 -4.87 7.09
C CYS A 99 2.41 -6.27 6.76
N ASN A 100 2.11 -6.73 5.55
CA ASN A 100 2.46 -8.08 5.12
C ASN A 100 3.86 -8.15 4.51
N ASP A 101 4.33 -7.03 3.95
CA ASP A 101 5.65 -6.96 3.36
C ASP A 101 6.07 -5.50 3.25
N TYR A 102 7.27 -5.27 2.76
CA TYR A 102 7.92 -3.96 2.75
C TYR A 102 8.75 -3.84 1.47
N ILE A 103 8.66 -2.69 0.80
CA ILE A 103 9.44 -2.43 -0.40
C ILE A 103 10.05 -1.02 -0.31
N ALA A 104 11.34 -0.89 -0.66
CA ALA A 104 12.04 0.39 -0.64
C ALA A 104 11.88 1.11 -1.97
N LYS A 105 11.70 2.43 -1.93
CA LYS A 105 11.68 3.28 -3.11
C LYS A 105 13.10 3.76 -3.43
N PRO A 106 13.47 3.92 -4.70
CA PRO A 106 12.68 3.56 -5.87
C PRO A 106 12.70 2.05 -6.11
N PHE A 107 11.61 1.52 -6.61
CA PHE A 107 11.53 0.11 -6.99
C PHE A 107 11.26 -0.01 -8.49
N THR A 108 11.65 -1.15 -9.07
CA THR A 108 11.36 -1.43 -10.47
C THR A 108 9.95 -2.01 -10.59
N HIS A 109 9.39 -1.99 -11.81
CA HIS A 109 8.10 -2.65 -12.04
C HIS A 109 8.18 -4.15 -11.80
N ARG A 110 9.36 -4.76 -11.96
CA ARG A 110 9.56 -6.19 -11.68
C ARG A 110 9.49 -6.46 -10.19
N GLU A 111 10.13 -5.61 -9.38
CA GLU A 111 10.09 -5.74 -7.92
C GLU A 111 8.67 -5.57 -7.41
N LEU A 112 7.97 -4.54 -7.92
CA LEU A 112 6.58 -4.28 -7.55
C LEU A 112 5.69 -5.46 -7.95
N GLY A 113 5.82 -5.93 -9.19
CA GLY A 113 5.03 -7.04 -9.70
C GLY A 113 5.23 -8.31 -8.90
N ALA A 114 6.48 -8.62 -8.54
CA ALA A 114 6.80 -9.80 -7.74
C ALA A 114 6.17 -9.72 -6.35
N ALA A 115 6.25 -8.55 -5.70
CA ALA A 115 5.65 -8.35 -4.38
C ALA A 115 4.13 -8.49 -4.42
N LEU A 116 3.50 -7.94 -5.45
CA LEU A 116 2.04 -8.03 -5.61
C LEU A 116 1.58 -9.47 -5.83
N LYS A 117 2.26 -10.19 -6.71
CA LYS A 117 1.91 -11.60 -6.99
C LYS A 117 2.05 -12.45 -5.73
N LYS A 118 3.11 -12.22 -4.96
CA LYS A 118 3.34 -12.96 -3.72
C LYS A 118 2.20 -12.72 -2.72
N LEU A 119 1.83 -11.46 -2.51
CA LEU A 119 0.83 -11.10 -1.53
C LEU A 119 -0.59 -11.45 -1.99
N LEU A 120 -0.85 -11.38 -3.28
CA LEU A 120 -2.15 -11.76 -3.86
C LEU A 120 -2.25 -13.27 -4.12
N LYS A 121 -1.18 -13.99 -3.92
CA LYS A 121 -1.10 -15.47 -4.14
C LYS A 121 -1.40 -15.84 -5.58
N GLU A 122 -0.79 -15.11 -6.48
CA GLU A 122 -0.92 -15.34 -7.92
C GLU A 122 0.29 -16.06 -8.52
#